data_ded8d12eff8574c872288b6ec9d7e66c
#
_entry.id   ded8d12eff8574c872288b6ec9d7e66c
#
_cell.length_a   1.000
_cell.length_b   1.000
_cell.length_c   1.000
_cell.angle_alpha   90.00
_cell.angle_beta   90.00
_cell.angle_gamma   90.00
#
_symmetry.space_group_name_H-M   'P 1'
#
loop_
_entity.id
_entity.type
_entity.pdbx_description
1 polymer ?
#
loop_
_entity_poly.entity_id
_entity_poly.type
_entity_poly.pdbx_seq_one_letter_code
_entity_poly.pdbx_strand_id
1 'polypeptide(L)'
;MFGRLTPLVKNLLIINVGLALIQGFMRLDLGEYFGLHFILADQFKPYQFVTYMFLHSTNGIWHIFGNMFALFIFGPLLEQFLGQKKFLILYMVTGVGAGLFYTGVNYIETAAVKRDVETYAANPNSEDFNRLLVKHGDNLNPQIYDFVDGYARDNDNARLESQSVSYAYQLYDLYGRYNMVGASGAIFGLLAAFALFFPNTELFLLFIPFPIKAKYLVSVYILYEVYAELQRAPGDNVAHLAHLGGAIIAFFLVRYWKAGRQNFY
;
A
#
# COMPACT_ATOMS: atom_id res chain seq x y z
N MET A 1 24.26 -14.19 -14.19
CA MET A 1 25.38 -13.26 -14.00
C MET A 1 24.81 -12.01 -13.37
N PHE A 2 25.01 -11.79 -12.09
CA PHE A 2 24.57 -10.56 -11.43
C PHE A 2 25.41 -9.41 -11.97
N GLY A 3 24.78 -8.52 -12.79
CA GLY A 3 25.44 -7.36 -13.34
C GLY A 3 25.90 -6.39 -12.24
N ARG A 4 26.88 -5.53 -12.55
CA ARG A 4 27.30 -4.46 -11.63
C ARG A 4 26.10 -3.58 -11.30
N LEU A 5 25.94 -3.21 -10.01
CA LEU A 5 24.95 -2.22 -9.58
C LEU A 5 25.08 -0.94 -10.42
N THR A 6 23.98 -0.51 -10.98
CA THR A 6 23.89 0.76 -11.71
C THR A 6 23.83 1.93 -10.75
N PRO A 7 24.21 3.15 -11.15
CA PRO A 7 24.35 4.28 -10.23
C PRO A 7 23.06 4.63 -9.46
N LEU A 8 21.91 4.70 -10.13
CA LEU A 8 20.64 5.06 -9.45
C LEU A 8 20.15 3.95 -8.54
N VAL A 9 20.20 2.69 -8.99
CA VAL A 9 19.83 1.55 -8.14
C VAL A 9 20.71 1.52 -6.88
N LYS A 10 22.04 1.73 -7.02
CA LYS A 10 22.94 1.83 -5.87
C LYS A 10 22.52 2.93 -4.90
N ASN A 11 22.23 4.13 -5.42
CA ASN A 11 21.86 5.27 -4.59
C ASN A 11 20.52 5.02 -3.89
N LEU A 12 19.50 4.47 -4.58
CA LEU A 12 18.22 4.12 -4.00
C LEU A 12 18.38 3.07 -2.89
N LEU A 13 19.20 2.04 -3.09
CA LEU A 13 19.51 1.04 -2.06
C LEU A 13 20.14 1.69 -0.83
N ILE A 14 21.16 2.57 -1.03
CA ILE A 14 21.85 3.25 0.06
C ILE A 14 20.88 4.14 0.85
N ILE A 15 20.02 4.91 0.18
CA ILE A 15 19.05 5.80 0.84
C ILE A 15 18.07 4.99 1.68
N ASN A 16 17.45 3.97 1.10
CA ASN A 16 16.43 3.16 1.80
C ASN A 16 17.03 2.40 2.98
N VAL A 17 18.16 1.71 2.78
CA VAL A 17 18.85 0.98 3.85
C VAL A 17 19.37 1.94 4.91
N GLY A 18 19.96 3.08 4.51
CA GLY A 18 20.47 4.09 5.44
C GLY A 18 19.37 4.65 6.34
N LEU A 19 18.21 5.02 5.77
CA LEU A 19 17.05 5.50 6.55
C LEU A 19 16.51 4.42 7.48
N ALA A 20 16.40 3.18 7.03
CA ALA A 20 15.93 2.08 7.88
C ALA A 20 16.91 1.80 9.05
N LEU A 21 18.21 1.89 8.81
CA LEU A 21 19.22 1.77 9.87
C LEU A 21 19.10 2.93 10.88
N ILE A 22 18.92 4.18 10.41
CA ILE A 22 18.70 5.34 11.27
C ILE A 22 17.46 5.13 12.13
N GLN A 23 16.32 4.72 11.54
CA GLN A 23 15.09 4.43 12.28
C GLN A 23 15.33 3.35 13.37
N GLY A 24 15.97 2.24 13.00
CA GLY A 24 16.22 1.13 13.91
C GLY A 24 17.18 1.47 15.05
N PHE A 25 18.33 2.09 14.74
CA PHE A 25 19.34 2.44 15.75
C PHE A 25 18.91 3.57 16.68
N MET A 26 18.27 4.59 16.13
CA MET A 26 17.84 5.76 16.91
C MET A 26 16.47 5.57 17.55
N ARG A 27 15.77 4.47 17.25
CA ARG A 27 14.39 4.19 17.67
C ARG A 27 13.44 5.35 17.35
N LEU A 28 13.65 6.00 16.19
CA LEU A 28 12.82 7.09 15.70
C LEU A 28 11.69 6.54 14.82
N ASP A 29 10.47 6.91 15.13
CA ASP A 29 9.36 6.68 14.21
C ASP A 29 9.29 7.81 13.17
N LEU A 30 10.12 7.69 12.11
CA LEU A 30 10.08 8.62 10.99
C LEU A 30 8.77 8.52 10.21
N GLY A 31 8.02 7.42 10.36
CA GLY A 31 6.72 7.22 9.74
C GLY A 31 5.70 8.25 10.23
N GLU A 32 5.80 8.69 11.48
CA GLU A 32 4.93 9.72 12.04
C GLU A 32 5.01 11.05 11.28
N TYR A 33 6.21 11.45 10.80
CA TYR A 33 6.42 12.74 10.13
C TYR A 33 6.45 12.62 8.60
N PHE A 34 7.02 11.54 8.09
CA PHE A 34 7.35 11.37 6.67
C PHE A 34 6.58 10.23 5.98
N GLY A 35 5.85 9.40 6.73
CA GLY A 35 4.90 8.43 6.19
C GLY A 35 3.70 9.14 5.56
N LEU A 36 3.05 8.50 4.60
CA LEU A 36 1.88 9.04 3.93
C LEU A 36 0.64 8.83 4.81
N HIS A 37 0.18 9.91 5.42
CA HIS A 37 -1.03 9.95 6.22
C HIS A 37 -2.28 10.13 5.34
N PHE A 38 -3.43 9.82 5.92
CA PHE A 38 -4.72 10.10 5.29
C PHE A 38 -4.85 11.59 4.96
N ILE A 39 -5.35 11.90 3.76
CA ILE A 39 -5.33 13.27 3.19
C ILE A 39 -6.11 14.31 4.03
N LEU A 40 -7.08 13.86 4.83
CA LEU A 40 -7.84 14.75 5.73
C LEU A 40 -7.33 14.73 7.17
N ALA A 41 -6.26 13.98 7.47
CA ALA A 41 -5.64 14.00 8.79
C ALA A 41 -4.78 15.26 8.99
N ASP A 42 -4.72 15.78 10.21
CA ASP A 42 -3.90 16.97 10.56
C ASP A 42 -2.40 16.75 10.30
N GLN A 43 -1.95 15.49 10.37
CA GLN A 43 -0.57 15.07 10.13
C GLN A 43 -0.21 15.03 8.65
N PHE A 44 -1.19 15.05 7.73
CA PHE A 44 -0.92 15.01 6.31
C PHE A 44 -0.15 16.24 5.83
N LYS A 45 0.90 15.98 5.04
CA LYS A 45 1.66 17.00 4.33
C LYS A 45 1.94 16.54 2.89
N PRO A 46 1.84 17.41 1.86
CA PRO A 46 2.01 17.01 0.46
C PRO A 46 3.34 16.32 0.13
N TYR A 47 4.44 16.64 0.84
CA TYR A 47 5.73 16.00 0.63
C TYR A 47 5.72 14.50 0.95
N GLN A 48 4.76 14.05 1.75
CA GLN A 48 4.62 12.65 2.16
C GLN A 48 4.36 11.72 0.96
N PHE A 49 3.79 12.21 -0.15
CA PHE A 49 3.70 11.44 -1.39
C PHE A 49 5.04 11.03 -1.98
N VAL A 50 6.12 11.65 -1.55
CA VAL A 50 7.49 11.32 -1.95
C VAL A 50 8.25 10.62 -0.82
N THR A 51 8.17 11.14 0.39
CA THR A 51 9.01 10.69 1.49
C THR A 51 8.67 9.28 1.98
N TYR A 52 7.40 8.90 1.96
CA TYR A 52 6.94 7.57 2.39
C TYR A 52 7.64 6.42 1.64
N MET A 53 8.00 6.66 0.35
CA MET A 53 8.65 5.67 -0.52
C MET A 53 10.05 5.25 -0.05
N PHE A 54 10.66 6.00 0.86
CA PHE A 54 12.01 5.75 1.35
C PHE A 54 12.03 5.24 2.79
N LEU A 55 10.89 5.18 3.44
CA LEU A 55 10.74 4.66 4.79
C LEU A 55 10.28 3.20 4.78
N HIS A 56 10.59 2.48 5.83
CA HIS A 56 10.16 1.10 6.00
C HIS A 56 9.67 0.86 7.42
N SER A 57 8.71 -0.06 7.56
CA SER A 57 8.22 -0.47 8.88
C SER A 57 9.36 -1.05 9.70
N THR A 58 9.43 -0.65 10.96
CA THR A 58 10.38 -1.17 11.95
C THR A 58 9.93 -2.51 12.54
N ASN A 59 8.70 -2.96 12.25
CA ASN A 59 8.09 -4.17 12.80
C ASN A 59 8.53 -5.46 12.08
N GLY A 60 9.69 -5.45 11.43
CA GLY A 60 10.27 -6.63 10.79
C GLY A 60 11.17 -6.30 9.60
N ILE A 61 12.23 -7.07 9.48
CA ILE A 61 13.24 -6.90 8.44
C ILE A 61 12.73 -7.31 7.04
N TRP A 62 11.70 -8.15 6.99
CA TRP A 62 11.24 -8.73 5.73
C TRP A 62 10.67 -7.72 4.75
N HIS A 63 10.05 -6.65 5.26
CA HIS A 63 9.50 -5.60 4.41
C HIS A 63 10.60 -4.85 3.64
N ILE A 64 11.64 -4.38 4.33
CA ILE A 64 12.77 -3.73 3.64
C ILE A 64 13.56 -4.73 2.80
N PHE A 65 13.78 -5.94 3.30
CA PHE A 65 14.54 -6.95 2.57
C PHE A 65 13.88 -7.27 1.22
N GLY A 66 12.57 -7.53 1.19
CA GLY A 66 11.83 -7.82 -0.04
C GLY A 66 11.91 -6.69 -1.06
N ASN A 67 11.71 -5.44 -0.61
CA ASN A 67 11.81 -4.26 -1.48
C ASN A 67 13.22 -4.09 -2.05
N MET A 68 14.24 -4.16 -1.21
CA MET A 68 15.64 -3.94 -1.63
C MET A 68 16.13 -5.11 -2.48
N PHE A 69 15.72 -6.33 -2.19
CA PHE A 69 16.03 -7.50 -3.01
C PHE A 69 15.42 -7.38 -4.42
N ALA A 70 14.15 -7.00 -4.52
CA ALA A 70 13.51 -6.77 -5.82
C ALA A 70 14.20 -5.63 -6.60
N LEU A 71 14.53 -4.51 -5.93
CA LEU A 71 15.25 -3.41 -6.53
C LEU A 71 16.64 -3.84 -7.03
N PHE A 72 17.36 -4.67 -6.24
CA PHE A 72 18.67 -5.21 -6.60
C PHE A 72 18.61 -6.12 -7.83
N ILE A 73 17.59 -6.97 -7.94
CA ILE A 73 17.46 -7.94 -9.06
C ILE A 73 16.98 -7.25 -10.34
N PHE A 74 15.90 -6.46 -10.27
CA PHE A 74 15.21 -5.94 -11.44
C PHE A 74 15.70 -4.53 -11.85
N GLY A 75 16.15 -3.75 -10.87
CA GLY A 75 16.56 -2.37 -11.08
C GLY A 75 17.68 -2.19 -12.09
N PRO A 76 18.82 -2.90 -11.98
CA PRO A 76 19.96 -2.70 -12.88
C PRO A 76 19.63 -2.97 -14.35
N LEU A 77 18.84 -4.01 -14.64
CA LEU A 77 18.41 -4.33 -16.01
C LEU A 77 17.52 -3.22 -16.58
N LEU A 78 16.57 -2.74 -15.78
CA LEU A 78 15.70 -1.63 -16.19
C LEU A 78 16.47 -0.32 -16.35
N GLU A 79 17.39 0.01 -15.45
CA GLU A 79 18.20 1.22 -15.54
C GLU A 79 19.12 1.19 -16.79
N GLN A 80 19.75 0.05 -17.08
CA GLN A 80 20.57 -0.12 -18.28
C GLN A 80 19.74 0.00 -19.56
N PHE A 81 18.54 -0.59 -19.60
CA PHE A 81 17.67 -0.57 -20.77
C PHE A 81 17.01 0.78 -21.02
N LEU A 82 16.56 1.46 -19.97
CA LEU A 82 15.83 2.74 -20.07
C LEU A 82 16.75 3.96 -20.03
N GLY A 83 17.95 3.81 -19.48
CA GLY A 83 18.82 4.89 -19.07
C GLY A 83 18.36 5.52 -17.75
N GLN A 84 19.29 6.19 -17.07
CA GLN A 84 19.07 6.74 -15.72
C GLN A 84 17.83 7.63 -15.62
N LYS A 85 17.64 8.56 -16.57
CA LYS A 85 16.52 9.52 -16.53
C LYS A 85 15.15 8.82 -16.56
N LYS A 86 14.93 7.89 -17.50
CA LYS A 86 13.65 7.18 -17.61
C LYS A 86 13.45 6.20 -16.46
N PHE A 87 14.51 5.57 -15.97
CA PHE A 87 14.45 4.71 -14.79
C PHE A 87 14.01 5.50 -13.54
N LEU A 88 14.61 6.68 -13.30
CA LEU A 88 14.21 7.55 -12.19
C LEU A 88 12.75 8.01 -12.33
N ILE A 89 12.34 8.41 -13.54
CA ILE A 89 10.94 8.77 -13.81
C ILE A 89 10.02 7.57 -13.51
N LEU A 90 10.37 6.37 -13.95
CA LEU A 90 9.60 5.17 -13.66
C LEU A 90 9.44 4.96 -12.15
N TYR A 91 10.54 4.95 -11.40
CA TYR A 91 10.54 4.74 -9.96
C TYR A 91 9.71 5.80 -9.22
N MET A 92 9.96 7.07 -9.51
CA MET A 92 9.27 8.18 -8.83
C MET A 92 7.79 8.29 -9.20
N VAL A 93 7.46 8.18 -10.49
CA VAL A 93 6.07 8.32 -10.97
C VAL A 93 5.22 7.14 -10.50
N THR A 94 5.74 5.92 -10.52
CA THR A 94 5.00 4.75 -10.02
C THR A 94 4.83 4.79 -8.50
N GLY A 95 5.85 5.24 -7.75
CA GLY A 95 5.73 5.39 -6.31
C GLY A 95 4.76 6.51 -5.91
N VAL A 96 4.94 7.72 -6.41
CA VAL A 96 4.01 8.84 -6.14
C VAL A 96 2.59 8.47 -6.59
N GLY A 97 2.46 7.89 -7.79
CA GLY A 97 1.17 7.44 -8.31
C GLY A 97 0.51 6.33 -7.48
N ALA A 98 1.31 5.41 -6.92
CA ALA A 98 0.84 4.40 -5.97
C ALA A 98 0.24 5.05 -4.71
N GLY A 99 0.93 6.03 -4.14
CA GLY A 99 0.45 6.81 -3.00
C GLY A 99 -0.85 7.57 -3.32
N LEU A 100 -0.92 8.21 -4.48
CA LEU A 100 -2.14 8.91 -4.93
C LEU A 100 -3.31 7.94 -5.13
N PHE A 101 -3.06 6.78 -5.76
CA PHE A 101 -4.08 5.75 -5.96
C PHE A 101 -4.60 5.22 -4.62
N TYR A 102 -3.69 4.84 -3.72
CA TYR A 102 -4.02 4.40 -2.36
C TYR A 102 -4.85 5.45 -1.61
N THR A 103 -4.39 6.70 -1.58
CA THR A 103 -5.11 7.81 -0.92
C THR A 103 -6.48 8.05 -1.54
N GLY A 104 -6.61 7.95 -2.87
CA GLY A 104 -7.89 8.14 -3.56
C GLY A 104 -8.93 7.09 -3.18
N VAL A 105 -8.54 5.81 -3.14
CA VAL A 105 -9.44 4.72 -2.72
C VAL A 105 -9.81 4.87 -1.24
N ASN A 106 -8.83 5.08 -0.36
CA ASN A 106 -9.10 5.30 1.07
C ASN A 106 -10.01 6.50 1.33
N TYR A 107 -9.88 7.57 0.55
CA TYR A 107 -10.78 8.72 0.66
C TYR A 107 -12.23 8.33 0.37
N ILE A 108 -12.47 7.56 -0.70
CA ILE A 108 -13.81 7.09 -1.05
C ILE A 108 -14.37 6.17 0.03
N GLU A 109 -13.56 5.24 0.55
CA GLU A 109 -13.97 4.32 1.62
C GLU A 109 -14.29 5.06 2.91
N THR A 110 -13.40 5.95 3.34
CA THR A 110 -13.59 6.75 4.56
C THR A 110 -14.82 7.67 4.45
N ALA A 111 -15.08 8.24 3.28
CA ALA A 111 -16.30 9.03 3.04
C ALA A 111 -17.57 8.17 3.13
N ALA A 112 -17.52 6.91 2.68
CA ALA A 112 -18.64 5.98 2.81
C ALA A 112 -18.89 5.62 4.29
N VAL A 113 -17.82 5.31 5.05
CA VAL A 113 -17.92 5.06 6.50
C VAL A 113 -18.51 6.26 7.23
N LYS A 114 -18.02 7.45 6.94
CA LYS A 114 -18.54 8.70 7.54
C LYS A 114 -20.04 8.85 7.33
N ARG A 115 -20.49 8.70 6.09
CA ARG A 115 -21.92 8.81 5.74
C ARG A 115 -22.76 7.77 6.50
N ASP A 116 -22.30 6.54 6.57
CA ASP A 116 -23.04 5.47 7.24
C ASP A 116 -23.07 5.70 8.76
N VAL A 117 -21.99 6.21 9.37
CA VAL A 117 -21.95 6.61 10.78
C VAL A 117 -22.89 7.78 11.05
N GLU A 118 -22.88 8.83 10.24
CA GLU A 118 -23.79 9.98 10.38
C GLU A 118 -25.25 9.57 10.22
N THR A 119 -25.54 8.65 9.29
CA THR A 119 -26.90 8.10 9.09
C THR A 119 -27.34 7.31 10.32
N TYR A 120 -26.47 6.47 10.86
CA TYR A 120 -26.71 5.72 12.09
C TYR A 120 -26.95 6.66 13.28
N ALA A 121 -26.07 7.65 13.48
CA ALA A 121 -26.14 8.58 14.59
C ALA A 121 -27.42 9.45 14.61
N ALA A 122 -28.09 9.64 13.47
CA ALA A 122 -29.33 10.36 13.36
C ALA A 122 -30.55 9.58 13.92
N ASN A 123 -30.50 8.26 13.94
CA ASN A 123 -31.56 7.39 14.48
C ASN A 123 -30.96 6.08 15.03
N PRO A 124 -30.24 6.12 16.16
CA PRO A 124 -29.50 4.98 16.69
C PRO A 124 -30.45 3.86 17.14
N ASN A 125 -30.06 2.62 16.84
CA ASN A 125 -30.68 1.42 17.37
C ASN A 125 -29.69 0.23 17.30
N SER A 126 -29.93 -0.83 18.05
CA SER A 126 -29.00 -1.96 18.18
C SER A 126 -28.80 -2.72 16.86
N GLU A 127 -29.85 -2.85 16.03
CA GLU A 127 -29.77 -3.58 14.76
C GLU A 127 -28.90 -2.85 13.75
N ASP A 128 -29.09 -1.53 13.58
CA ASP A 128 -28.31 -0.72 12.67
C ASP A 128 -26.86 -0.55 13.16
N PHE A 129 -26.65 -0.53 14.50
CA PHE A 129 -25.30 -0.56 15.06
C PHE A 129 -24.56 -1.84 14.69
N ASN A 130 -25.19 -3.00 14.88
CA ASN A 130 -24.60 -4.27 14.45
C ASN A 130 -24.30 -4.29 12.97
N ARG A 131 -25.23 -3.81 12.13
CA ARG A 131 -25.04 -3.71 10.68
C ARG A 131 -23.87 -2.83 10.28
N LEU A 132 -23.70 -1.69 10.98
CA LEU A 132 -22.55 -0.78 10.79
C LEU A 132 -21.23 -1.48 11.10
N LEU A 133 -21.17 -2.21 12.23
CA LEU A 133 -19.97 -2.95 12.63
C LEU A 133 -19.65 -4.11 11.68
N VAL A 134 -20.64 -4.86 11.22
CA VAL A 134 -20.45 -5.95 10.24
C VAL A 134 -19.94 -5.42 8.91
N LYS A 135 -20.40 -4.22 8.51
CA LYS A 135 -20.00 -3.61 7.24
C LYS A 135 -18.62 -2.97 7.26
N HIS A 136 -18.21 -2.37 8.38
CA HIS A 136 -17.03 -1.53 8.47
C HIS A 136 -16.06 -1.91 9.59
N GLY A 137 -16.40 -2.90 10.40
CA GLY A 137 -15.68 -3.24 11.62
C GLY A 137 -14.62 -4.33 11.44
N ASP A 138 -13.85 -4.32 10.37
CA ASP A 138 -12.75 -5.25 10.19
C ASP A 138 -11.72 -5.11 11.34
N ASN A 139 -11.41 -6.23 12.01
CA ASN A 139 -10.43 -6.28 13.11
C ASN A 139 -10.77 -5.50 14.39
N LEU A 140 -12.05 -5.31 14.71
CA LEU A 140 -12.47 -4.72 15.97
C LEU A 140 -12.15 -5.64 17.16
N ASN A 141 -11.98 -5.03 18.34
CA ASN A 141 -11.87 -5.78 19.60
C ASN A 141 -13.14 -6.63 19.78
N PRO A 142 -13.02 -7.95 20.03
CA PRO A 142 -14.18 -8.84 20.22
C PRO A 142 -15.15 -8.38 21.31
N GLN A 143 -14.71 -7.62 22.31
CA GLN A 143 -15.56 -7.07 23.37
C GLN A 143 -16.64 -6.11 22.86
N ILE A 144 -16.50 -5.58 21.63
CA ILE A 144 -17.55 -4.75 21.03
C ILE A 144 -18.84 -5.56 20.77
N TYR A 145 -18.70 -6.86 20.50
CA TYR A 145 -19.86 -7.74 20.24
C TYR A 145 -20.62 -8.04 21.54
N ASP A 146 -19.95 -8.11 22.70
CA ASP A 146 -20.62 -8.18 24.01
C ASP A 146 -21.47 -6.94 24.27
N PHE A 147 -20.97 -5.77 23.85
CA PHE A 147 -21.74 -4.53 23.92
C PHE A 147 -22.94 -4.55 22.95
N VAL A 148 -22.79 -5.05 21.73
CA VAL A 148 -23.91 -5.20 20.76
C VAL A 148 -25.01 -6.05 21.36
N ASP A 149 -24.67 -7.21 21.95
CA ASP A 149 -25.62 -8.11 22.59
C ASP A 149 -26.33 -7.46 23.79
N GLY A 150 -25.58 -6.66 24.58
CA GLY A 150 -26.14 -5.89 25.69
C GLY A 150 -27.14 -4.84 25.20
N TYR A 151 -26.79 -4.10 24.15
CA TYR A 151 -27.64 -3.07 23.58
C TYR A 151 -28.90 -3.66 22.92
N ALA A 152 -28.78 -4.83 22.28
CA ALA A 152 -29.94 -5.52 21.68
C ALA A 152 -30.97 -5.99 22.71
N ARG A 153 -30.54 -6.30 23.97
CA ARG A 153 -31.44 -6.70 25.06
C ARG A 153 -32.17 -5.52 25.71
N ASP A 154 -31.64 -4.31 25.62
CA ASP A 154 -32.16 -3.08 26.22
C ASP A 154 -32.06 -1.92 25.22
N ASN A 155 -32.78 -2.05 24.11
CA ASN A 155 -32.68 -1.17 22.95
C ASN A 155 -33.12 0.28 23.21
N ASP A 156 -33.98 0.49 24.23
CA ASP A 156 -34.50 1.82 24.60
C ASP A 156 -33.63 2.53 25.66
N ASN A 157 -32.46 1.96 25.98
CA ASN A 157 -31.55 2.51 26.96
C ASN A 157 -30.72 3.66 26.37
N ALA A 158 -31.07 4.90 26.73
CA ALA A 158 -30.42 6.11 26.25
C ALA A 158 -28.88 6.15 26.49
N ARG A 159 -28.40 5.46 27.55
CA ARG A 159 -26.97 5.36 27.83
C ARG A 159 -26.28 4.46 26.83
N LEU A 160 -26.83 3.29 26.51
CA LEU A 160 -26.29 2.35 25.52
C LEU A 160 -26.38 2.96 24.13
N GLU A 161 -27.46 3.66 23.82
CA GLU A 161 -27.61 4.44 22.59
C GLU A 161 -26.48 5.47 22.42
N SER A 162 -26.28 6.34 23.41
CA SER A 162 -25.22 7.35 23.37
C SER A 162 -23.81 6.72 23.25
N GLN A 163 -23.59 5.59 23.93
CA GLN A 163 -22.32 4.88 23.89
C GLN A 163 -22.09 4.23 22.51
N SER A 164 -23.12 3.69 21.87
CA SER A 164 -23.04 3.11 20.53
C SER A 164 -22.70 4.17 19.47
N VAL A 165 -23.27 5.37 19.59
CA VAL A 165 -22.91 6.52 18.74
C VAL A 165 -21.43 6.91 18.93
N SER A 166 -20.94 6.93 20.18
CA SER A 166 -19.52 7.17 20.44
C SER A 166 -18.62 6.11 19.79
N TYR A 167 -18.99 4.84 19.86
CA TYR A 167 -18.25 3.76 19.18
C TYR A 167 -18.30 3.88 17.66
N ALA A 168 -19.42 4.28 17.08
CA ALA A 168 -19.55 4.52 15.65
C ALA A 168 -18.59 5.63 15.16
N TYR A 169 -18.46 6.74 15.89
CA TYR A 169 -17.48 7.77 15.56
C TYR A 169 -16.02 7.31 15.79
N GLN A 170 -15.76 6.52 16.83
CA GLN A 170 -14.45 5.92 17.03
C GLN A 170 -14.06 4.99 15.86
N LEU A 171 -15.03 4.22 15.34
CA LEU A 171 -14.82 3.40 14.15
C LEU A 171 -14.41 4.27 12.94
N TYR A 172 -15.10 5.38 12.69
CA TYR A 172 -14.74 6.33 11.64
C TYR A 172 -13.32 6.89 11.85
N ASP A 173 -12.98 7.27 13.08
CA ASP A 173 -11.64 7.78 13.40
C ASP A 173 -10.51 6.78 13.12
N LEU A 174 -10.77 5.47 13.22
CA LEU A 174 -9.78 4.44 12.90
C LEU A 174 -9.35 4.51 11.41
N TYR A 175 -10.27 4.80 10.50
CA TYR A 175 -9.98 4.91 9.07
C TYR A 175 -9.03 6.07 8.72
N GLY A 176 -8.98 7.12 9.57
CA GLY A 176 -8.10 8.27 9.37
C GLY A 176 -6.72 8.18 10.05
N ARG A 177 -6.47 7.15 10.87
CA ARG A 177 -5.28 7.11 11.75
C ARG A 177 -4.07 6.40 11.15
N TYR A 178 -4.23 5.67 10.05
CA TYR A 178 -3.13 4.90 9.47
C TYR A 178 -2.21 5.76 8.61
N ASN A 179 -0.93 5.49 8.70
CA ASN A 179 0.06 6.01 7.77
C ASN A 179 0.70 4.87 6.97
N MET A 180 1.05 5.15 5.72
CA MET A 180 1.70 4.20 4.83
C MET A 180 3.19 4.53 4.70
N VAL A 181 4.04 3.51 4.74
CA VAL A 181 5.47 3.58 4.48
C VAL A 181 5.90 2.42 3.58
N GLY A 182 6.86 2.64 2.70
CA GLY A 182 7.46 1.59 1.87
C GLY A 182 7.75 2.01 0.45
N ALA A 183 8.81 1.45 -0.11
CA ALA A 183 9.16 1.57 -1.53
C ALA A 183 8.28 0.69 -2.42
N SER A 184 7.45 -0.18 -1.84
CA SER A 184 6.79 -1.28 -2.53
C SER A 184 5.90 -0.86 -3.71
N GLY A 185 5.20 0.28 -3.62
CA GLY A 185 4.46 0.81 -4.77
C GLY A 185 5.35 1.09 -5.99
N ALA A 186 6.52 1.69 -5.78
CA ALA A 186 7.51 1.87 -6.84
C ALA A 186 8.10 0.53 -7.32
N ILE A 187 8.35 -0.40 -6.41
CA ILE A 187 8.86 -1.74 -6.73
C ILE A 187 7.86 -2.53 -7.58
N PHE A 188 6.57 -2.51 -7.25
CA PHE A 188 5.53 -3.11 -8.11
C PHE A 188 5.47 -2.46 -9.48
N GLY A 189 5.68 -1.14 -9.55
CA GLY A 189 5.86 -0.44 -10.80
C GLY A 189 7.07 -0.95 -11.60
N LEU A 190 8.22 -1.19 -10.95
CA LEU A 190 9.39 -1.78 -11.60
C LEU A 190 9.13 -3.21 -12.08
N LEU A 191 8.48 -4.04 -11.26
CA LEU A 191 8.13 -5.42 -11.64
C LEU A 191 7.19 -5.46 -12.86
N ALA A 192 6.14 -4.64 -12.85
CA ALA A 192 5.23 -4.52 -13.97
C ALA A 192 5.96 -4.04 -15.25
N ALA A 193 6.79 -3.00 -15.14
CA ALA A 193 7.61 -2.53 -16.26
C ALA A 193 8.57 -3.59 -16.77
N PHE A 194 9.21 -4.36 -15.88
CA PHE A 194 10.10 -5.46 -16.23
C PHE A 194 9.35 -6.53 -17.03
N ALA A 195 8.19 -6.98 -16.56
CA ALA A 195 7.38 -7.97 -17.26
C ALA A 195 6.89 -7.47 -18.63
N LEU A 196 6.63 -6.16 -18.76
CA LEU A 196 6.22 -5.55 -20.03
C LEU A 196 7.38 -5.39 -21.02
N PHE A 197 8.59 -5.05 -20.57
CA PHE A 197 9.76 -4.92 -21.45
C PHE A 197 10.43 -6.25 -21.74
N PHE A 198 10.47 -7.16 -20.78
CA PHE A 198 11.17 -8.43 -20.84
C PHE A 198 10.24 -9.63 -20.53
N PRO A 199 9.12 -9.80 -21.27
CA PRO A 199 8.05 -10.75 -20.88
C PRO A 199 8.50 -12.22 -20.88
N ASN A 200 9.48 -12.57 -21.69
CA ASN A 200 9.95 -13.95 -21.84
C ASN A 200 11.25 -14.23 -21.07
N THR A 201 11.77 -13.26 -20.31
CA THR A 201 12.93 -13.49 -19.44
C THR A 201 12.60 -14.53 -18.41
N GLU A 202 13.45 -15.55 -18.34
CA GLU A 202 13.33 -16.65 -17.37
C GLU A 202 13.93 -16.23 -16.04
N LEU A 203 13.09 -16.32 -14.99
CA LEU A 203 13.45 -15.99 -13.62
C LEU A 203 13.49 -17.28 -12.81
N PHE A 204 14.59 -17.46 -12.08
CA PHE A 204 14.76 -18.58 -11.15
C PHE A 204 14.37 -18.11 -9.77
N LEU A 205 13.33 -18.73 -9.20
CA LEU A 205 12.94 -18.50 -7.81
C LEU A 205 13.65 -19.48 -6.90
N LEU A 206 14.07 -18.98 -5.73
CA LEU A 206 14.59 -19.84 -4.68
C LEU A 206 13.55 -20.93 -4.38
N PHE A 207 13.95 -22.20 -4.35
CA PHE A 207 13.10 -23.36 -4.10
C PHE A 207 12.20 -23.84 -5.26
N ILE A 208 12.19 -23.16 -6.42
CA ILE A 208 11.49 -23.66 -7.61
C ILE A 208 12.55 -24.15 -8.62
N PRO A 209 12.59 -25.46 -8.96
CA PRO A 209 13.69 -26.05 -9.74
C PRO A 209 13.59 -25.78 -11.25
N PHE A 210 12.61 -24.99 -11.70
CA PHE A 210 12.44 -24.62 -13.11
C PHE A 210 12.23 -23.11 -13.26
N PRO A 211 12.67 -22.51 -14.37
CA PRO A 211 12.51 -21.10 -14.62
C PRO A 211 11.06 -20.75 -14.95
N ILE A 212 10.63 -19.59 -14.48
CA ILE A 212 9.30 -19.01 -14.80
C ILE A 212 9.51 -17.75 -15.62
N LYS A 213 8.77 -17.58 -16.72
CA LYS A 213 8.83 -16.34 -17.51
C LYS A 213 8.27 -15.17 -16.73
N ALA A 214 8.95 -14.03 -16.80
CA ALA A 214 8.62 -12.82 -16.05
C ALA A 214 7.15 -12.41 -16.16
N LYS A 215 6.55 -12.49 -17.36
CA LYS A 215 5.13 -12.19 -17.56
C LYS A 215 4.20 -13.03 -16.68
N TYR A 216 4.48 -14.31 -16.50
CA TYR A 216 3.63 -15.19 -15.68
C TYR A 216 3.83 -14.94 -14.21
N LEU A 217 5.10 -14.83 -13.77
CA LEU A 217 5.42 -14.57 -12.36
C LEU A 217 4.79 -13.27 -11.88
N VAL A 218 5.00 -12.18 -12.62
CA VAL A 218 4.47 -10.86 -12.21
C VAL A 218 2.95 -10.83 -12.32
N SER A 219 2.34 -11.48 -13.33
CA SER A 219 0.87 -11.55 -13.42
C SER A 219 0.25 -12.30 -12.25
N VAL A 220 0.83 -13.45 -11.84
CA VAL A 220 0.36 -14.20 -10.66
C VAL A 220 0.52 -13.35 -9.39
N TYR A 221 1.63 -12.61 -9.26
CA TYR A 221 1.84 -11.76 -8.09
C TYR A 221 0.82 -10.61 -8.04
N ILE A 222 0.53 -9.96 -9.17
CA ILE A 222 -0.52 -8.92 -9.24
C ILE A 222 -1.91 -9.51 -8.91
N LEU A 223 -2.23 -10.71 -9.40
CA LEU A 223 -3.49 -11.39 -9.06
C LEU A 223 -3.57 -11.74 -7.56
N TYR A 224 -2.44 -12.10 -6.95
CA TYR A 224 -2.37 -12.30 -5.50
C TYR A 224 -2.67 -11.00 -4.73
N GLU A 225 -2.13 -9.84 -5.17
CA GLU A 225 -2.41 -8.55 -4.55
C GLU A 225 -3.91 -8.19 -4.63
N VAL A 226 -4.56 -8.47 -5.77
CA VAL A 226 -6.01 -8.29 -5.90
C VAL A 226 -6.77 -9.21 -4.95
N TYR A 227 -6.36 -10.48 -4.87
CA TYR A 227 -6.98 -11.45 -3.97
C TYR A 227 -6.82 -11.03 -2.50
N ALA A 228 -5.62 -10.65 -2.09
CA ALA A 228 -5.33 -10.22 -0.72
C ALA A 228 -6.12 -8.96 -0.33
N GLU A 229 -6.22 -7.98 -1.23
CA GLU A 229 -7.06 -6.77 -1.03
C GLU A 229 -8.54 -7.13 -0.83
N LEU A 230 -9.06 -8.10 -1.58
CA LEU A 230 -10.45 -8.53 -1.45
C LEU A 230 -10.71 -9.33 -0.16
N GLN A 231 -9.72 -10.08 0.32
CA GLN A 231 -9.85 -10.87 1.55
C GLN A 231 -9.75 -10.03 2.82
N ARG A 232 -8.98 -8.94 2.81
CA ARG A 232 -8.72 -8.05 3.96
C ARG A 232 -8.48 -8.85 5.24
N ALA A 233 -7.52 -9.79 5.16
CA ALA A 233 -7.26 -10.72 6.26
C ALA A 233 -6.89 -9.98 7.55
N PRO A 234 -7.41 -10.42 8.72
CA PRO A 234 -7.08 -9.82 10.00
C PRO A 234 -5.56 -9.80 10.25
N GLY A 235 -5.03 -8.61 10.58
CA GLY A 235 -3.59 -8.41 10.84
C GLY A 235 -2.73 -8.25 9.59
N ASP A 236 -3.31 -8.22 8.39
CA ASP A 236 -2.60 -7.84 7.17
C ASP A 236 -2.39 -6.32 7.13
N ASN A 237 -1.13 -5.90 7.23
CA ASN A 237 -0.73 -4.49 7.21
C ASN A 237 -0.08 -4.11 5.87
N VAL A 238 -0.28 -4.91 4.82
CA VAL A 238 0.26 -4.64 3.49
C VAL A 238 -0.67 -3.70 2.73
N ALA A 239 -0.13 -2.64 2.15
CA ALA A 239 -0.89 -1.70 1.34
C ALA A 239 -1.07 -2.24 -0.10
N HIS A 240 -1.89 -3.29 -0.27
CA HIS A 240 -2.14 -3.95 -1.56
C HIS A 240 -2.59 -2.98 -2.65
N LEU A 241 -3.44 -2.02 -2.30
CA LEU A 241 -3.86 -0.95 -3.23
C LEU A 241 -2.69 -0.11 -3.75
N ALA A 242 -1.67 0.17 -2.92
CA ALA A 242 -0.50 0.90 -3.38
C ALA A 242 0.33 0.06 -4.37
N HIS A 243 0.44 -1.25 -4.14
CA HIS A 243 1.08 -2.18 -5.07
C HIS A 243 0.39 -2.19 -6.42
N LEU A 244 -0.93 -2.35 -6.42
CA LEU A 244 -1.77 -2.32 -7.63
C LEU A 244 -1.67 -0.96 -8.34
N GLY A 245 -1.73 0.14 -7.59
CA GLY A 245 -1.56 1.49 -8.13
C GLY A 245 -0.23 1.67 -8.86
N GLY A 246 0.88 1.22 -8.25
CA GLY A 246 2.20 1.25 -8.87
C GLY A 246 2.27 0.45 -10.17
N ALA A 247 1.71 -0.76 -10.19
CA ALA A 247 1.66 -1.61 -11.38
C ALA A 247 0.80 -0.99 -12.51
N ILE A 248 -0.36 -0.41 -12.18
CA ILE A 248 -1.25 0.25 -13.14
C ILE A 248 -0.55 1.47 -13.77
N ILE A 249 0.06 2.32 -12.96
CA ILE A 249 0.79 3.51 -13.44
C ILE A 249 1.95 3.08 -14.35
N ALA A 250 2.72 2.05 -13.97
CA ALA A 250 3.78 1.51 -14.80
C ALA A 250 3.27 0.99 -16.15
N PHE A 251 2.12 0.31 -16.16
CA PHE A 251 1.50 -0.17 -17.40
C PHE A 251 1.25 0.98 -18.39
N PHE A 252 0.61 2.06 -17.94
CA PHE A 252 0.33 3.21 -18.81
C PHE A 252 1.63 3.93 -19.24
N LEU A 253 2.58 4.13 -18.33
CA LEU A 253 3.85 4.78 -18.61
C LEU A 253 4.68 3.99 -19.66
N VAL A 254 4.76 2.68 -19.50
CA VAL A 254 5.47 1.79 -20.45
C VAL A 254 4.77 1.77 -21.81
N ARG A 255 3.44 1.72 -21.84
CA ARG A 255 2.70 1.80 -23.11
C ARG A 255 2.94 3.13 -23.83
N TYR A 256 2.93 4.22 -23.10
CA TYR A 256 3.25 5.54 -23.64
C TYR A 256 4.67 5.57 -24.25
N TRP A 257 5.66 5.03 -23.54
CA TRP A 257 7.03 4.98 -24.06
C TRP A 257 7.20 4.04 -25.26
N LYS A 258 6.47 2.93 -25.31
CA LYS A 258 6.49 2.03 -26.48
C LYS A 258 5.84 2.66 -27.70
N ALA A 259 4.74 3.38 -27.56
CA ALA A 259 4.08 4.06 -28.65
C ALA A 259 4.98 5.13 -29.30
N GLY A 260 5.75 5.88 -28.50
CA GLY A 260 6.70 6.87 -29.00
C GLY A 260 7.96 6.28 -29.68
N ARG A 261 8.20 4.96 -29.56
CA ARG A 261 9.33 4.27 -30.23
C ARG A 261 8.99 3.72 -31.62
N GLN A 262 7.73 3.71 -32.04
CA GLN A 262 7.34 3.20 -33.38
C GLN A 262 7.86 4.04 -34.55
N ASN A 263 8.54 5.16 -34.30
CA ASN A 263 9.12 6.02 -35.32
C ASN A 263 10.63 5.75 -35.58
N PHE A 264 11.18 4.61 -35.13
CA PHE A 264 12.60 4.28 -35.25
C PHE A 264 12.80 2.86 -35.86
N TYR A 265 12.13 2.57 -36.95
CA TYR A 265 12.51 1.50 -37.89
C TYR A 265 12.36 1.99 -39.34
#